data_174f54fc5e111366a4506935dbd9ac20
#
_entry.id   174f54fc5e111366a4506935dbd9ac20
#
_cell.length_a   1.000
_cell.length_b   1.000
_cell.length_c   1.000
_cell.angle_alpha   90.00
_cell.angle_beta   90.00
_cell.angle_gamma   90.00
#
_symmetry.space_group_name_H-M   'P 1'
#
loop_
_entity.id
_entity.type
_entity.pdbx_description
1 polymer ?
#
loop_
_entity_poly.entity_id
_entity_poly.type
_entity_poly.pdbx_seq_one_letter_code
_entity_poly.pdbx_strand_id
1 'polypeptide(L)'
;LTLEVGRGRRDPFAPLGFAVGIKTVDSLNPTPLTEFLAAHAMIRIAPGFQLAGWYFDPIVGGGDFEPPRHGRISATFYSKFWRVFKSGIFALRGEVAMESWSRSPLGGLDSTGAQRAMTGSSFVDTDLEMQLAGVTIFWSVQNINIMRSSFVEGLGYPKAAQQYGARWFFNN
;
A
#
# COMPACT_ATOMS: atom_id res chain seq x y z
N LEU A 1 -8.56 8.59 -19.26
CA LEU A 1 -9.11 8.59 -17.91
C LEU A 1 -9.92 7.32 -17.72
N THR A 2 -9.61 6.55 -16.69
CA THR A 2 -10.42 5.44 -16.20
C THR A 2 -10.87 5.78 -14.79
N LEU A 3 -12.15 5.57 -14.51
CA LEU A 3 -12.73 5.73 -13.18
C LEU A 3 -13.67 4.57 -12.93
N GLU A 4 -13.44 3.86 -11.84
CA GLU A 4 -14.25 2.74 -11.40
C GLU A 4 -14.67 2.99 -9.96
N VAL A 5 -15.95 2.80 -9.68
CA VAL A 5 -16.50 2.91 -8.32
C VAL A 5 -17.37 1.70 -8.08
N GLY A 6 -17.16 1.05 -6.96
CA GLY A 6 -17.89 -0.14 -6.57
C GLY A 6 -18.33 -0.09 -5.12
N ARG A 7 -19.44 -0.76 -4.82
CA ARG A 7 -19.87 -1.04 -3.46
C ARG A 7 -19.78 -2.54 -3.22
N GLY A 8 -19.16 -2.91 -2.12
CA GLY A 8 -19.05 -4.29 -1.70
C GLY A 8 -19.68 -4.52 -0.34
N ARG A 9 -19.92 -5.78 -0.04
CA ARG A 9 -20.42 -6.24 1.25
C ARG A 9 -19.59 -7.44 1.68
N ARG A 10 -19.24 -7.46 2.95
CA ARG A 10 -18.57 -8.58 3.59
C ARG A 10 -19.41 -9.05 4.77
N ASP A 11 -19.72 -10.33 4.80
CA ASP A 11 -20.45 -10.94 5.91
C ASP A 11 -19.62 -10.94 7.20
N PRO A 12 -20.29 -10.96 8.37
CA PRO A 12 -19.62 -11.07 9.65
C PRO A 12 -18.71 -12.30 9.70
N PHE A 13 -17.54 -12.14 10.29
CA PHE A 13 -16.66 -13.26 10.57
C PHE A 13 -16.00 -13.10 11.95
N ALA A 14 -15.70 -14.20 12.60
CA ALA A 14 -14.90 -14.22 13.81
C ALA A 14 -13.42 -14.24 13.39
N PRO A 15 -12.62 -13.21 13.70
CA PRO A 15 -11.19 -13.24 13.41
C PRO A 15 -10.55 -14.36 14.25
N LEU A 16 -9.65 -15.11 13.62
CA LEU A 16 -8.82 -16.05 14.34
C LEU A 16 -7.92 -15.25 15.30
N GLY A 17 -7.95 -15.59 16.56
CA GLY A 17 -7.08 -14.99 17.55
C GLY A 17 -5.61 -15.24 17.19
N PHE A 18 -4.85 -14.19 17.06
CA PHE A 18 -3.40 -14.30 16.93
C PHE A 18 -2.76 -14.14 18.30
N ALA A 19 -1.93 -15.11 18.66
CA ALA A 19 -0.99 -14.90 19.75
C ALA A 19 0.10 -13.94 19.27
N VAL A 20 0.05 -12.69 19.68
CA VAL A 20 1.14 -11.74 19.46
C VAL A 20 2.06 -11.81 20.66
N GLY A 21 3.13 -12.57 20.56
CA GLY A 21 4.03 -12.85 21.67
C GLY A 21 3.39 -13.76 22.73
N ILE A 22 3.66 -13.49 24.01
CA ILE A 22 3.16 -14.29 25.15
C ILE A 22 1.73 -13.87 25.58
N LYS A 23 1.19 -12.82 24.99
CA LYS A 23 -0.16 -12.33 25.32
C LYS A 23 -1.17 -12.88 24.33
N THR A 24 -2.05 -13.73 24.80
CA THR A 24 -3.29 -14.07 24.11
C THR A 24 -4.20 -12.86 24.10
N VAL A 25 -4.73 -12.52 22.94
CA VAL A 25 -5.82 -11.54 22.86
C VAL A 25 -7.09 -12.28 23.26
N ASP A 26 -7.51 -12.13 24.51
CA ASP A 26 -8.57 -12.91 25.13
C ASP A 26 -9.97 -12.69 24.55
N SER A 27 -10.18 -11.63 23.78
CA SER A 27 -11.47 -11.40 23.12
C SER A 27 -11.32 -10.44 21.93
N LEU A 28 -11.27 -11.00 20.75
CA LEU A 28 -11.55 -10.24 19.54
C LEU A 28 -13.05 -10.21 19.33
N ASN A 29 -13.62 -9.02 19.20
CA ASN A 29 -15.01 -8.91 18.83
C ASN A 29 -15.17 -9.43 17.39
N PRO A 30 -16.21 -10.24 17.11
CA PRO A 30 -16.52 -10.60 15.75
C PRO A 30 -16.67 -9.35 14.89
N THR A 31 -16.13 -9.36 13.68
CA THR A 31 -16.34 -8.25 12.76
C THR A 31 -17.81 -8.23 12.36
N PRO A 32 -18.48 -7.08 12.43
CA PRO A 32 -19.86 -6.98 11.98
C PRO A 32 -19.95 -7.12 10.46
N LEU A 33 -21.19 -7.16 9.97
CA LEU A 33 -21.45 -6.92 8.56
C LEU A 33 -20.81 -5.60 8.14
N THR A 34 -19.95 -5.64 7.13
CA THR A 34 -19.28 -4.45 6.62
C THR A 34 -19.72 -4.17 5.20
N GLU A 35 -20.22 -2.98 4.96
CA GLU A 35 -20.41 -2.45 3.62
C GLU A 35 -19.35 -1.41 3.33
N PHE A 36 -18.75 -1.46 2.17
CA PHE A 36 -17.66 -0.57 1.79
C PHE A 36 -17.82 0.00 0.39
N LEU A 37 -17.27 1.16 0.20
CA LEU A 37 -17.07 1.80 -1.09
C LEU A 37 -15.62 1.58 -1.51
N ALA A 38 -15.41 1.17 -2.74
CA ALA A 38 -14.10 1.12 -3.37
C ALA A 38 -14.10 2.00 -4.61
N ALA A 39 -13.04 2.77 -4.78
CA ALA A 39 -12.84 3.59 -5.96
C ALA A 39 -11.44 3.37 -6.53
N HIS A 40 -11.33 3.32 -7.83
CA HIS A 40 -10.07 3.29 -8.57
C HIS A 40 -10.11 4.34 -9.66
N ALA A 41 -9.04 5.10 -9.80
CA ALA A 41 -8.89 6.08 -10.86
C ALA A 41 -7.51 5.99 -11.49
N MET A 42 -7.45 6.20 -12.80
CA MET A 42 -6.22 6.27 -13.56
C MET A 42 -6.33 7.36 -14.62
N ILE A 43 -5.33 8.24 -14.69
CA ILE A 43 -5.24 9.30 -15.68
C ILE A 43 -3.84 9.34 -16.30
N ARG A 44 -3.78 9.38 -17.61
CA ARG A 44 -2.55 9.69 -18.34
C ARG A 44 -2.48 11.21 -18.54
N ILE A 45 -1.51 11.86 -17.90
CA ILE A 45 -1.35 13.32 -17.95
C ILE A 45 -0.59 13.74 -19.18
N ALA A 46 0.45 12.99 -19.57
CA ALA A 46 1.30 13.24 -20.72
C ALA A 46 1.87 11.90 -21.24
N PRO A 47 2.48 11.89 -22.44
CA PRO A 47 3.21 10.71 -22.89
C PRO A 47 4.23 10.24 -21.86
N GLY A 48 4.07 9.01 -21.39
CA GLY A 48 4.92 8.42 -20.36
C GLY A 48 4.56 8.78 -18.93
N PHE A 49 3.66 9.73 -18.65
CA PHE A 49 3.24 10.11 -17.30
C PHE A 49 1.82 9.66 -16.99
N GLN A 50 1.67 8.93 -15.90
CA GLN A 50 0.41 8.41 -15.41
C GLN A 50 0.26 8.66 -13.92
N LEU A 51 -0.93 9.08 -13.50
CA LEU A 51 -1.37 9.01 -12.12
C LEU A 51 -2.39 7.88 -11.98
N ALA A 52 -2.27 7.12 -10.91
CA ALA A 52 -3.25 6.11 -10.54
C ALA A 52 -3.50 6.16 -9.06
N GLY A 53 -4.68 5.73 -8.64
CA GLY A 53 -5.00 5.64 -7.23
C GLY A 53 -6.20 4.74 -7.00
N TRP A 54 -6.26 4.20 -5.80
CA TRP A 54 -7.41 3.49 -5.30
C TRP A 54 -7.70 3.93 -3.86
N TYR A 55 -8.94 3.82 -3.48
CA TYR A 55 -9.45 4.21 -2.17
C TYR A 55 -10.50 3.23 -1.69
N PHE A 56 -10.47 2.92 -0.43
CA PHE A 56 -11.40 2.04 0.25
C PHE A 56 -11.95 2.75 1.49
N ASP A 57 -13.27 2.76 1.64
CA ASP A 57 -13.97 3.38 2.77
C ASP A 57 -15.10 2.46 3.24
N PRO A 58 -15.03 1.91 4.45
CA PRO A 58 -16.17 1.22 5.04
C PRO A 58 -17.27 2.23 5.37
N ILE A 59 -18.47 1.99 4.82
CA ILE A 59 -19.65 2.82 5.02
C ILE A 59 -20.39 2.38 6.29
N VAL A 60 -20.46 1.06 6.50
CA VAL A 60 -21.14 0.43 7.63
C VAL A 60 -20.24 -0.66 8.17
N GLY A 61 -20.15 -0.75 9.47
CA GLY A 61 -19.31 -1.73 10.15
C GLY A 61 -17.98 -1.10 10.56
N GLY A 62 -17.02 -1.92 10.70
CA GLY A 62 -15.70 -1.62 11.26
C GLY A 62 -15.48 -2.52 12.45
N GLY A 63 -14.66 -3.55 12.28
CA GLY A 63 -14.26 -4.47 13.31
C GLY A 63 -12.91 -4.09 13.87
N ASP A 64 -12.55 -4.78 14.92
CA ASP A 64 -11.20 -4.74 15.46
C ASP A 64 -10.18 -5.13 14.37
N PHE A 65 -9.07 -4.41 14.32
CA PHE A 65 -8.00 -4.56 13.32
C PHE A 65 -8.38 -4.17 11.88
N GLU A 66 -9.53 -3.59 11.68
CA GLU A 66 -9.97 -3.16 10.38
C GLU A 66 -9.75 -1.65 10.21
N PRO A 67 -8.87 -1.22 9.29
CA PRO A 67 -8.71 0.20 9.05
C PRO A 67 -10.00 0.75 8.45
N PRO A 68 -10.58 1.83 9.00
CA PRO A 68 -11.81 2.38 8.47
C PRO A 68 -11.64 2.91 7.06
N ARG A 69 -10.46 3.36 6.70
CA ARG A 69 -10.14 3.90 5.37
C ARG A 69 -8.71 3.60 5.00
N HIS A 70 -8.48 3.30 3.75
CA HIS A 70 -7.13 3.27 3.23
C HIS A 70 -7.12 3.51 1.73
N GLY A 71 -6.00 3.95 1.23
CA GLY A 71 -5.85 4.22 -0.18
C GLY A 71 -4.41 4.42 -0.57
N ARG A 72 -4.17 4.32 -1.86
CA ARG A 72 -2.86 4.53 -2.48
C ARG A 72 -3.01 5.45 -3.67
N ILE A 73 -2.09 6.37 -3.81
CA ILE A 73 -1.90 7.18 -5.00
C ILE A 73 -0.49 6.98 -5.50
N SER A 74 -0.32 6.84 -6.82
CA SER A 74 0.99 6.72 -7.44
C SER A 74 1.12 7.61 -8.66
N ALA A 75 2.33 8.10 -8.87
CA ALA A 75 2.76 8.78 -10.07
C ALA A 75 3.83 7.92 -10.75
N THR A 76 3.57 7.52 -11.98
CA THR A 76 4.48 6.68 -12.77
C THR A 76 4.96 7.44 -13.98
N PHE A 77 6.25 7.35 -14.24
CA PHE A 77 6.89 7.79 -15.46
C PHE A 77 7.48 6.60 -16.19
N TYR A 78 7.27 6.55 -17.52
CA TYR A 78 7.91 5.57 -18.39
C TYR A 78 8.30 6.20 -19.72
N SER A 79 9.55 6.00 -20.14
CA SER A 79 10.03 6.48 -21.44
C SER A 79 11.10 5.57 -22.02
N LYS A 80 11.04 5.33 -23.32
CA LYS A 80 12.11 4.68 -24.09
C LYS A 80 13.12 5.66 -24.66
N PHE A 81 12.93 6.95 -24.48
CA PHE A 81 13.81 8.01 -24.98
C PHE A 81 14.18 7.87 -26.46
N TRP A 82 13.22 7.53 -27.32
CA TRP A 82 13.42 7.27 -28.73
C TRP A 82 14.14 8.40 -29.49
N ARG A 83 14.03 9.63 -29.01
CA ARG A 83 14.74 10.77 -29.62
C ARG A 83 16.25 10.70 -29.43
N VAL A 84 16.72 10.06 -28.38
CA VAL A 84 18.14 9.94 -28.04
C VAL A 84 18.65 8.55 -28.40
N PHE A 85 17.91 7.51 -28.03
CA PHE A 85 18.27 6.11 -28.26
C PHE A 85 17.35 5.48 -29.31
N LYS A 86 17.65 5.71 -30.58
CA LYS A 86 16.80 5.26 -31.73
C LYS A 86 16.66 3.73 -31.81
N SER A 87 17.60 2.99 -31.28
CA SER A 87 17.57 1.52 -31.24
C SER A 87 16.54 0.95 -30.27
N GLY A 88 15.94 1.78 -29.40
CA GLY A 88 14.99 1.32 -28.38
C GLY A 88 15.58 0.42 -27.31
N ILE A 89 16.89 0.33 -27.22
CA ILE A 89 17.60 -0.50 -26.22
C ILE A 89 17.52 0.08 -24.81
N PHE A 90 17.13 1.35 -24.67
CA PHE A 90 17.04 2.04 -23.40
C PHE A 90 15.59 2.34 -23.03
N ALA A 91 15.22 2.02 -21.79
CA ALA A 91 13.97 2.47 -21.20
C ALA A 91 14.19 2.84 -19.73
N LEU A 92 13.46 3.83 -19.26
CA LEU A 92 13.43 4.25 -17.86
C LEU A 92 11.99 4.21 -17.36
N ARG A 93 11.78 3.57 -16.21
CA ARG A 93 10.53 3.60 -15.45
C ARG A 93 10.81 4.14 -14.05
N GLY A 94 10.03 5.09 -13.61
CA GLY A 94 10.05 5.58 -12.24
C GLY A 94 8.65 5.59 -11.68
N GLU A 95 8.49 5.25 -10.41
CA GLU A 95 7.25 5.35 -9.67
C GLU A 95 7.50 5.96 -8.30
N VAL A 96 6.63 6.87 -7.88
CA VAL A 96 6.51 7.32 -6.51
C VAL A 96 5.07 7.06 -6.10
N ALA A 97 4.90 6.41 -4.95
CA ALA A 97 3.59 6.08 -4.43
C ALA A 97 3.47 6.49 -2.96
N MET A 98 2.28 6.89 -2.58
CA MET A 98 1.91 7.11 -1.18
C MET A 98 0.72 6.24 -0.84
N GLU A 99 0.85 5.43 0.19
CA GLU A 99 -0.22 4.64 0.77
C GLU A 99 -0.56 5.16 2.15
N SER A 100 -1.83 5.35 2.44
CA SER A 100 -2.31 5.92 3.69
C SER A 100 -3.39 5.05 4.30
N TRP A 101 -3.28 4.85 5.61
CA TRP A 101 -4.19 4.09 6.44
C TRP A 101 -4.68 4.99 7.57
N SER A 102 -5.99 5.03 7.79
CA SER A 102 -6.55 5.79 8.89
C SER A 102 -6.47 5.00 10.21
N ARG A 103 -6.80 5.68 11.29
CA ARG A 103 -6.89 5.06 12.61
C ARG A 103 -7.89 3.90 12.61
N SER A 104 -7.56 2.81 13.29
CA SER A 104 -8.38 1.61 13.41
C SER A 104 -8.48 1.14 14.87
N PRO A 105 -9.61 0.61 15.30
CA PRO A 105 -9.72 -0.04 16.60
C PRO A 105 -8.86 -1.33 16.65
N LEU A 106 -8.28 -1.62 17.80
CA LEU A 106 -7.41 -2.78 18.04
C LEU A 106 -8.08 -3.91 18.78
N GLY A 107 -9.32 -3.72 19.18
CA GLY A 107 -9.96 -4.63 20.12
C GLY A 107 -9.48 -4.47 21.56
N GLY A 108 -10.37 -4.76 22.49
CA GLY A 108 -10.10 -4.63 23.91
C GLY A 108 -10.03 -3.18 24.42
N LEU A 109 -9.88 -3.05 25.71
CA LEU A 109 -9.78 -1.76 26.40
C LEU A 109 -8.35 -1.60 26.95
N ASP A 110 -7.91 -0.37 27.03
CA ASP A 110 -6.67 -0.03 27.73
C ASP A 110 -6.86 -0.04 29.27
N SER A 111 -5.81 0.28 30.01
CA SER A 111 -5.83 0.34 31.47
C SER A 111 -6.77 1.40 32.04
N THR A 112 -7.25 2.33 31.22
CA THR A 112 -8.20 3.39 31.60
C THR A 112 -9.62 3.06 31.22
N GLY A 113 -9.87 1.91 30.58
CA GLY A 113 -11.17 1.52 30.05
C GLY A 113 -11.54 2.15 28.70
N ALA A 114 -10.61 2.83 28.05
CA ALA A 114 -10.81 3.37 26.71
C ALA A 114 -10.50 2.31 25.65
N GLN A 115 -11.21 2.39 24.51
CA GLN A 115 -10.97 1.48 23.37
C GLN A 115 -9.56 1.71 22.82
N ARG A 116 -8.79 0.65 22.75
CA ARG A 116 -7.46 0.67 22.12
C ARG A 116 -7.60 0.91 20.63
N ALA A 117 -6.69 1.68 20.09
CA ALA A 117 -6.70 1.98 18.67
C ALA A 117 -5.28 2.16 18.12
N MET A 118 -5.08 1.69 16.91
CA MET A 118 -3.89 2.02 16.12
C MET A 118 -3.98 3.44 15.60
N THR A 119 -2.86 4.12 15.56
CA THR A 119 -2.74 5.39 14.85
C THR A 119 -2.73 5.14 13.34
N GLY A 120 -3.26 6.08 12.58
CA GLY A 120 -3.12 6.06 11.13
C GLY A 120 -1.65 6.17 10.71
N SER A 121 -1.35 5.67 9.52
CA SER A 121 0.01 5.65 8.96
C SER A 121 -0.01 6.05 7.50
N SER A 122 1.04 6.68 7.03
CA SER A 122 1.23 6.97 5.61
C SER A 122 2.66 6.65 5.21
N PHE A 123 2.80 5.86 4.14
CA PHE A 123 4.07 5.40 3.63
C PHE A 123 4.30 5.98 2.25
N VAL A 124 5.53 6.40 1.99
CA VAL A 124 5.96 6.81 0.65
C VAL A 124 7.03 5.85 0.17
N ASP A 125 6.77 5.26 -0.98
CA ASP A 125 7.63 4.30 -1.64
C ASP A 125 8.07 4.84 -3.00
N THR A 126 9.24 4.43 -3.46
CA THR A 126 9.70 4.74 -4.82
C THR A 126 10.40 3.57 -5.45
N ASP A 127 10.18 3.42 -6.75
CA ASP A 127 10.81 2.42 -7.60
C ASP A 127 11.42 3.10 -8.82
N LEU A 128 12.63 2.70 -9.17
CA LEU A 128 13.32 3.13 -10.38
C LEU A 128 13.85 1.91 -11.11
N GLU A 129 13.49 1.77 -12.38
CA GLU A 129 13.99 0.72 -13.26
C GLU A 129 14.60 1.35 -14.51
N MET A 130 15.82 0.95 -14.82
CA MET A 130 16.52 1.31 -16.02
C MET A 130 16.83 0.05 -16.84
N GLN A 131 16.27 -0.02 -18.03
CA GLN A 131 16.54 -1.09 -18.97
C GLN A 131 17.59 -0.63 -19.96
N LEU A 132 18.64 -1.45 -20.15
CA LEU A 132 19.66 -1.26 -21.14
C LEU A 132 19.90 -2.60 -21.87
N ALA A 133 19.51 -2.67 -23.12
CA ALA A 133 19.50 -3.92 -23.90
C ALA A 133 18.72 -5.05 -23.17
N GLY A 134 19.34 -6.17 -22.88
CA GLY A 134 18.74 -7.31 -22.14
C GLY A 134 18.87 -7.24 -20.62
N VAL A 135 19.37 -6.12 -20.07
CA VAL A 135 19.61 -5.95 -18.63
C VAL A 135 18.66 -4.89 -18.08
N THR A 136 18.01 -5.19 -16.96
CA THR A 136 17.24 -4.20 -16.18
C THR A 136 17.91 -4.02 -14.83
N ILE A 137 18.36 -2.80 -14.56
CA ILE A 137 18.84 -2.37 -13.25
C ILE A 137 17.65 -1.77 -12.50
N PHE A 138 17.46 -2.13 -11.25
CA PHE A 138 16.38 -1.59 -10.42
C PHE A 138 16.88 -1.11 -9.06
N TRP A 139 16.20 -0.10 -8.55
CA TRP A 139 16.37 0.44 -7.22
C TRP A 139 14.99 0.78 -6.65
N SER A 140 14.69 0.24 -5.47
CA SER A 140 13.44 0.42 -4.77
C SER A 140 13.73 0.90 -3.35
N VAL A 141 12.97 1.87 -2.89
CA VAL A 141 13.02 2.34 -1.49
C VAL A 141 11.61 2.35 -0.94
N GLN A 142 11.42 1.62 0.14
CA GLN A 142 10.17 1.58 0.88
C GLN A 142 10.26 2.47 2.11
N ASN A 143 9.16 3.13 2.45
CA ASN A 143 9.03 3.98 3.63
C ASN A 143 10.08 5.11 3.69
N ILE A 144 10.24 5.85 2.58
CA ILE A 144 11.18 6.99 2.49
C ILE A 144 10.90 8.04 3.59
N ASN A 145 9.64 8.27 3.91
CA ASN A 145 9.22 9.23 4.94
C ASN A 145 9.48 8.75 6.37
N ILE A 146 10.11 7.59 6.53
CA ILE A 146 10.52 7.02 7.84
C ILE A 146 9.35 6.99 8.83
N MET A 147 8.18 6.59 8.35
CA MET A 147 7.03 6.42 9.22
C MET A 147 7.29 5.27 10.20
N ARG A 148 7.04 5.50 11.48
CA ARG A 148 7.30 4.52 12.56
C ARG A 148 6.06 3.90 13.15
N SER A 149 4.90 4.49 12.90
CA SER A 149 3.64 3.90 13.37
C SER A 149 3.34 2.60 12.62
N SER A 150 2.89 1.62 13.36
CA SER A 150 2.64 0.26 12.88
C SER A 150 1.15 -0.05 12.90
N PHE A 151 0.71 -0.96 12.03
CA PHE A 151 -0.63 -1.57 12.09
C PHE A 151 -0.77 -2.55 13.23
N VAL A 152 0.34 -3.05 13.77
CA VAL A 152 0.33 -4.00 14.87
C VAL A 152 0.95 -3.33 16.08
N GLU A 153 0.22 -3.30 17.17
CA GLU A 153 0.71 -2.73 18.41
C GLU A 153 1.99 -3.46 18.87
N GLY A 154 3.00 -2.68 19.23
CA GLY A 154 4.28 -3.20 19.68
C GLY A 154 5.25 -3.62 18.57
N LEU A 155 4.82 -3.65 17.32
CA LEU A 155 5.70 -3.85 16.16
C LEU A 155 6.00 -2.50 15.51
N GLY A 156 7.21 -2.01 15.64
CA GLY A 156 7.66 -0.84 14.88
C GLY A 156 7.70 -1.16 13.38
N TYR A 157 7.26 -0.22 12.56
CA TYR A 157 7.44 -0.36 11.12
C TYR A 157 8.94 -0.32 10.79
N PRO A 158 9.40 -1.14 9.85
CA PRO A 158 10.81 -1.13 9.48
C PRO A 158 11.21 0.27 9.01
N LYS A 159 12.45 0.65 9.31
CA LYS A 159 13.07 1.84 8.73
C LYS A 159 13.02 1.73 7.20
N ALA A 160 13.34 2.83 6.50
CA ALA A 160 13.47 2.81 5.05
C ALA A 160 14.29 1.58 4.60
N ALA A 161 13.66 0.73 3.82
CA ALA A 161 14.31 -0.45 3.26
C ALA A 161 14.68 -0.15 1.81
N GLN A 162 15.94 -0.42 1.46
CA GLN A 162 16.44 -0.24 0.10
C GLN A 162 16.74 -1.60 -0.52
N GLN A 163 16.31 -1.77 -1.75
CA GLN A 163 16.62 -2.93 -2.58
C GLN A 163 17.17 -2.44 -3.91
N TYR A 164 18.24 -3.02 -4.36
CA TYR A 164 18.80 -2.75 -5.69
C TYR A 164 19.35 -4.03 -6.28
N GLY A 165 19.37 -4.09 -7.60
CA GLY A 165 19.85 -5.26 -8.29
C GLY A 165 19.78 -5.12 -9.80
N ALA A 166 20.11 -6.22 -10.47
CA ALA A 166 20.04 -6.34 -11.90
C ALA A 166 19.38 -7.67 -12.30
N ARG A 167 18.56 -7.62 -13.35
CA ARG A 167 17.90 -8.79 -13.96
C ARG A 167 18.38 -8.93 -15.40
N TRP A 168 18.78 -10.11 -15.78
CA TRP A 168 19.15 -10.46 -17.17
C TRP A 168 18.11 -11.38 -17.78
N PHE A 169 17.76 -11.12 -19.02
CA PHE A 169 16.97 -12.03 -19.83
C PHE A 169 17.90 -12.66 -20.88
N PHE A 170 18.11 -13.94 -20.77
CA PHE A 170 18.83 -14.72 -21.79
C PHE A 170 17.78 -15.26 -22.76
N ASN A 171 17.76 -14.74 -23.97
CA ASN A 171 17.00 -15.38 -25.05
C ASN A 171 17.91 -16.47 -25.65
N ASN A 172 17.54 -17.72 -25.45
CA ASN A 172 18.11 -18.85 -26.21
C ASN A 172 17.50 -18.88 -27.61
#